data_1d07a37c29feccd8209241402f7edf8b
#
_entry.id   1d07a37c29feccd8209241402f7edf8b
#
_cell.length_a   1.000
_cell.length_b   1.000
_cell.length_c   1.000
_cell.angle_alpha   90.00
_cell.angle_beta   90.00
_cell.angle_gamma   90.00
#
_symmetry.space_group_name_H-M   'P 1'
#
loop_
_entity.id
_entity.type
_entity.pdbx_description
1 polymer ?
#
loop_
_entity_poly.entity_id
_entity_poly.type
_entity_poly.pdbx_seq_one_letter_code
_entity_poly.pdbx_strand_id
1 'polypeptide(L)'
;MIATRLVWLPLVLAACGTDPVQYSAPVGIELKAKSSDVASNVVSEQKDITTESGNPYGAFVNTAMSKLSGHAPSRIEIDQLTLTLGAQSTGVATLDEVVTGDVDVAFLVNDSNNTYDAGHAMNPTGAGPVTMSPSFDWAMVSPDDRTRMLNGSFKVSLRGSAAIGFQSKAADASLETTFTFTAFEE
;
A
#
# COMPACT_ATOMS: atom_id res chain seq x y z
N MET A 1 -56.42 38.54 -31.78
CA MET A 1 -55.81 37.25 -31.43
C MET A 1 -54.41 37.50 -30.90
N ILE A 2 -54.24 37.40 -29.55
CA ILE A 2 -52.95 37.58 -28.88
C ILE A 2 -52.45 36.21 -28.51
N ALA A 3 -51.35 35.79 -29.16
CA ALA A 3 -50.73 34.48 -28.87
C ALA A 3 -49.70 34.66 -27.73
N THR A 4 -50.02 34.14 -26.57
CA THR A 4 -49.14 34.09 -25.39
C THR A 4 -48.15 32.95 -25.58
N ARG A 5 -46.86 33.28 -25.79
CA ARG A 5 -45.76 32.30 -25.80
C ARG A 5 -45.35 31.97 -24.39
N LEU A 6 -45.59 30.74 -23.97
CA LEU A 6 -45.13 30.15 -22.72
C LEU A 6 -43.63 29.83 -22.87
N VAL A 7 -42.76 30.60 -22.17
CA VAL A 7 -41.33 30.30 -22.11
C VAL A 7 -41.09 29.27 -21.03
N TRP A 8 -40.71 28.05 -21.41
CA TRP A 8 -40.24 27.03 -20.50
C TRP A 8 -38.79 27.36 -20.10
N LEU A 9 -38.58 27.68 -18.85
CA LEU A 9 -37.24 27.85 -18.25
C LEU A 9 -36.79 26.47 -17.77
N PRO A 10 -35.69 25.86 -18.29
CA PRO A 10 -35.16 24.64 -17.71
C PRO A 10 -34.50 24.95 -16.36
N LEU A 11 -35.02 24.35 -15.30
CA LEU A 11 -34.42 24.37 -13.98
C LEU A 11 -33.20 23.44 -14.01
N VAL A 12 -32.00 24.01 -14.17
CA VAL A 12 -30.73 23.28 -14.03
C VAL A 12 -30.51 23.09 -12.52
N LEU A 13 -30.82 21.92 -12.01
CA LEU A 13 -30.39 21.46 -10.71
C LEU A 13 -28.88 21.19 -10.80
N ALA A 14 -28.07 22.15 -10.39
CA ALA A 14 -26.65 21.93 -10.09
C ALA A 14 -26.61 21.05 -8.84
N ALA A 15 -26.39 19.73 -9.04
CA ALA A 15 -26.00 18.82 -7.97
C ALA A 15 -24.58 19.23 -7.55
N CYS A 16 -24.44 20.09 -6.52
CA CYS A 16 -23.18 20.24 -5.80
C CYS A 16 -22.94 18.93 -5.03
N GLY A 17 -22.33 17.96 -5.66
CA GLY A 17 -21.65 16.91 -4.97
C GLY A 17 -20.40 17.53 -4.33
N THR A 18 -20.37 17.64 -3.01
CA THR A 18 -19.12 17.94 -2.31
C THR A 18 -18.26 16.69 -2.42
N ASP A 19 -17.09 16.80 -3.06
CA ASP A 19 -16.12 15.71 -3.05
C ASP A 19 -15.82 15.32 -1.58
N PRO A 20 -15.69 14.01 -1.28
CA PRO A 20 -15.39 13.59 0.07
C PRO A 20 -14.07 14.21 0.53
N VAL A 21 -14.01 14.63 1.80
CA VAL A 21 -12.76 15.10 2.38
C VAL A 21 -11.78 13.93 2.39
N GLN A 22 -10.58 14.18 1.89
CA GLN A 22 -9.55 13.14 1.76
C GLN A 22 -8.17 13.66 2.16
N TYR A 23 -7.31 12.72 2.56
CA TYR A 23 -5.90 12.99 2.83
C TYR A 23 -5.04 11.89 2.20
N SER A 24 -4.06 12.28 1.39
CA SER A 24 -3.14 11.35 0.73
C SER A 24 -1.70 11.63 1.14
N ALA A 25 -0.94 10.57 1.44
CA ALA A 25 0.49 10.68 1.71
C ALA A 25 1.24 9.36 1.43
N PRO A 26 2.55 9.45 1.08
CA PRO A 26 3.40 8.29 0.94
C PRO A 26 3.79 7.71 2.30
N VAL A 27 3.83 6.37 2.38
CA VAL A 27 4.27 5.59 3.54
C VAL A 27 5.29 4.57 3.07
N GLY A 28 6.56 4.75 3.43
CA GLY A 28 7.65 3.83 3.13
C GLY A 28 7.77 2.75 4.21
N ILE A 29 7.92 1.50 3.79
CA ILE A 29 8.10 0.34 4.66
C ILE A 29 9.31 -0.45 4.17
N GLU A 30 10.32 -0.58 5.02
CA GLU A 30 11.52 -1.34 4.74
C GLU A 30 11.37 -2.80 5.19
N LEU A 31 11.60 -3.74 4.27
CA LEU A 31 11.71 -5.17 4.51
C LEU A 31 13.14 -5.61 4.24
N LYS A 32 13.69 -6.51 5.07
CA LYS A 32 15.10 -6.94 4.98
C LYS A 32 15.20 -8.39 4.59
N ALA A 33 15.52 -8.64 3.32
CA ALA A 33 15.69 -9.97 2.78
C ALA A 33 17.17 -10.38 2.84
N LYS A 34 17.48 -11.41 3.65
CA LYS A 34 18.81 -11.99 3.70
C LYS A 34 18.87 -13.20 2.79
N SER A 35 19.96 -13.31 2.06
CA SER A 35 20.21 -14.49 1.21
C SER A 35 20.20 -15.80 1.98
N SER A 36 20.64 -15.78 3.27
CA SER A 36 20.63 -16.95 4.16
C SER A 36 19.21 -17.42 4.56
N ASP A 37 18.22 -16.54 4.48
CA ASP A 37 16.85 -16.80 4.96
C ASP A 37 15.94 -17.32 3.83
N VAL A 38 16.49 -17.40 2.59
CA VAL A 38 15.78 -17.98 1.45
C VAL A 38 15.49 -19.45 1.68
N ALA A 39 14.21 -19.79 1.71
CA ALA A 39 13.73 -21.17 1.86
C ALA A 39 12.94 -21.59 0.62
N SER A 40 13.20 -22.82 0.13
CA SER A 40 12.48 -23.36 -1.03
C SER A 40 12.50 -22.43 -2.26
N ASN A 41 13.59 -21.71 -2.48
CA ASN A 41 13.75 -20.72 -3.56
C ASN A 41 12.73 -19.56 -3.49
N VAL A 42 12.31 -19.18 -2.28
CA VAL A 42 11.37 -18.07 -2.06
C VAL A 42 12.03 -17.05 -1.12
N VAL A 43 11.97 -15.77 -1.52
CA VAL A 43 12.16 -14.63 -0.64
C VAL A 43 10.80 -14.31 -0.01
N SER A 44 10.72 -14.32 1.30
CA SER A 44 9.48 -14.06 2.04
C SER A 44 9.80 -13.24 3.28
N GLU A 45 9.42 -11.98 3.26
CA GLU A 45 9.72 -11.01 4.31
C GLU A 45 8.45 -10.40 4.88
N GLN A 46 8.49 -10.07 6.16
CA GLN A 46 7.36 -9.44 6.85
C GLN A 46 7.85 -8.33 7.77
N LYS A 47 7.05 -7.28 7.87
CA LYS A 47 7.27 -6.15 8.78
C LYS A 47 6.01 -5.85 9.56
N ASP A 48 6.10 -5.91 10.89
CA ASP A 48 5.00 -5.48 11.77
C ASP A 48 4.77 -3.98 11.63
N ILE A 49 3.50 -3.63 11.51
CA ILE A 49 3.03 -2.24 11.44
C ILE A 49 2.37 -1.91 12.78
N THR A 50 2.69 -0.74 13.30
CA THR A 50 2.09 -0.20 14.54
C THR A 50 1.72 1.26 14.34
N THR A 51 0.88 1.82 15.21
CA THR A 51 0.59 3.25 15.24
C THR A 51 1.46 4.01 16.24
N GLU A 52 2.47 3.37 16.81
CA GLU A 52 3.39 3.99 17.75
C GLU A 52 4.24 5.10 17.10
N SER A 53 4.75 5.97 17.95
CA SER A 53 5.62 7.07 17.51
C SER A 53 6.85 6.54 16.75
N GLY A 54 7.09 7.10 15.57
CA GLY A 54 8.19 6.71 14.68
C GLY A 54 7.80 5.69 13.60
N ASN A 55 6.61 5.11 13.66
CA ASN A 55 6.11 4.28 12.56
C ASN A 55 5.49 5.16 11.47
N PRO A 56 5.94 5.06 10.19
CA PRO A 56 5.42 5.89 9.09
C PRO A 56 3.91 5.74 8.87
N TYR A 57 3.36 4.54 9.03
CA TYR A 57 1.93 4.30 8.90
C TYR A 57 1.14 4.96 10.05
N GLY A 58 1.64 4.88 11.29
CA GLY A 58 1.05 5.59 12.43
C GLY A 58 1.02 7.11 12.22
N ALA A 59 2.10 7.67 11.66
CA ALA A 59 2.16 9.08 11.30
C ALA A 59 1.10 9.45 10.24
N PHE A 60 0.92 8.59 9.22
CA PHE A 60 -0.13 8.75 8.21
C PHE A 60 -1.51 8.76 8.84
N VAL A 61 -1.88 7.74 9.64
CA VAL A 61 -3.21 7.63 10.26
C VAL A 61 -3.50 8.83 11.17
N ASN A 62 -2.55 9.23 12.01
CA ASN A 62 -2.71 10.37 12.91
C ASN A 62 -2.90 11.70 12.14
N THR A 63 -2.16 11.88 11.04
CA THR A 63 -2.31 13.07 10.20
C THR A 63 -3.65 13.04 9.46
N ALA A 64 -4.05 11.87 8.92
CA ALA A 64 -5.36 11.68 8.29
C ALA A 64 -6.48 12.06 9.24
N MET A 65 -6.51 11.53 10.47
CA MET A 65 -7.50 11.89 11.48
C MET A 65 -7.57 13.40 11.72
N SER A 66 -6.41 14.07 11.82
CA SER A 66 -6.38 15.54 11.99
C SER A 66 -6.96 16.29 10.79
N LYS A 67 -6.78 15.78 9.56
CA LYS A 67 -7.28 16.38 8.32
C LYS A 67 -8.76 16.06 8.07
N LEU A 68 -9.22 14.92 8.57
CA LEU A 68 -10.60 14.43 8.47
C LEU A 68 -11.42 14.87 9.71
N SER A 69 -11.36 16.14 10.09
CA SER A 69 -12.15 16.76 11.17
C SER A 69 -12.03 16.06 12.53
N GLY A 70 -10.97 15.32 12.77
CA GLY A 70 -10.74 14.55 14.00
C GLY A 70 -11.38 13.15 14.01
N HIS A 71 -11.97 12.73 12.90
CA HIS A 71 -12.57 11.40 12.76
C HIS A 71 -11.57 10.38 12.21
N ALA A 72 -11.74 9.12 12.59
CA ALA A 72 -11.00 8.03 11.96
C ALA A 72 -11.42 7.90 10.48
N PRO A 73 -10.47 7.55 9.59
CA PRO A 73 -10.81 7.29 8.20
C PRO A 73 -11.90 6.21 8.08
N SER A 74 -12.92 6.47 7.28
CA SER A 74 -13.95 5.47 6.93
C SER A 74 -13.42 4.46 5.92
N ARG A 75 -12.49 4.91 5.07
CA ARG A 75 -11.90 4.11 3.99
C ARG A 75 -10.45 4.53 3.76
N ILE A 76 -9.62 3.53 3.41
CA ILE A 76 -8.24 3.73 2.95
C ILE A 76 -8.07 3.04 1.60
N GLU A 77 -7.47 3.73 0.65
CA GLU A 77 -7.12 3.21 -0.68
C GLU A 77 -5.61 3.28 -0.89
N ILE A 78 -5.10 2.46 -1.81
CA ILE A 78 -3.72 2.54 -2.29
C ILE A 78 -3.75 3.11 -3.71
N ASP A 79 -3.35 4.36 -3.86
CA ASP A 79 -3.30 5.02 -5.18
C ASP A 79 -2.06 4.60 -5.97
N GLN A 80 -0.96 4.38 -5.25
CA GLN A 80 0.32 3.98 -5.86
C GLN A 80 1.07 3.05 -4.90
N LEU A 81 1.75 2.09 -5.49
CA LEU A 81 2.69 1.20 -4.80
C LEU A 81 3.97 1.11 -5.63
N THR A 82 5.11 1.27 -4.98
CA THR A 82 6.42 1.10 -5.62
C THR A 82 7.33 0.20 -4.80
N LEU A 83 8.24 -0.48 -5.48
CA LEU A 83 9.31 -1.30 -4.89
C LEU A 83 10.68 -0.74 -5.30
N THR A 84 11.56 -0.55 -4.33
CA THR A 84 12.91 -0.01 -4.54
C THR A 84 13.92 -0.85 -3.76
N LEU A 85 15.09 -1.07 -4.32
CA LEU A 85 16.23 -1.62 -3.59
C LEU A 85 16.88 -0.47 -2.81
N GLY A 86 16.76 -0.51 -1.49
CA GLY A 86 17.28 0.52 -0.60
C GLY A 86 18.81 0.59 -0.59
N ALA A 87 19.33 1.78 -0.34
CA ALA A 87 20.77 2.06 -0.32
C ALA A 87 21.54 1.28 0.75
N GLN A 88 20.86 0.68 1.73
CA GLN A 88 21.46 -0.15 2.78
C GLN A 88 21.76 -1.59 2.31
N SER A 89 21.36 -1.94 1.08
CA SER A 89 21.60 -3.28 0.53
C SER A 89 23.09 -3.55 0.35
N THR A 90 23.50 -4.78 0.62
CA THR A 90 24.87 -5.26 0.43
C THR A 90 24.89 -6.56 -0.37
N GLY A 91 25.88 -6.72 -1.25
CA GLY A 91 26.03 -7.92 -2.08
C GLY A 91 25.07 -8.02 -3.27
N VAL A 92 24.17 -7.05 -3.45
CA VAL A 92 23.26 -6.89 -4.58
C VAL A 92 23.14 -5.41 -4.97
N ALA A 93 22.89 -5.15 -6.25
CA ALA A 93 22.77 -3.80 -6.81
C ALA A 93 21.42 -3.55 -7.51
N THR A 94 20.66 -4.61 -7.78
CA THR A 94 19.38 -4.54 -8.48
C THR A 94 18.35 -5.49 -7.89
N LEU A 95 17.06 -5.22 -8.11
CA LEU A 95 15.94 -6.05 -7.64
C LEU A 95 15.97 -7.43 -8.28
N ASP A 96 16.34 -7.53 -9.56
CA ASP A 96 16.45 -8.80 -10.31
C ASP A 96 17.61 -9.69 -9.82
N GLU A 97 18.51 -9.18 -9.00
CA GLU A 97 19.50 -9.99 -8.27
C GLU A 97 18.95 -10.60 -6.97
N VAL A 98 17.79 -10.15 -6.50
CA VAL A 98 17.13 -10.59 -5.27
C VAL A 98 15.92 -11.47 -5.57
N VAL A 99 15.03 -11.02 -6.45
CA VAL A 99 13.76 -11.66 -6.78
C VAL A 99 13.56 -11.76 -8.28
N THR A 100 12.77 -12.74 -8.72
CA THR A 100 12.40 -12.96 -10.12
C THR A 100 10.94 -13.42 -10.21
N GLY A 101 10.34 -13.33 -11.40
CA GLY A 101 8.92 -13.63 -11.61
C GLY A 101 8.01 -12.62 -10.90
N ASP A 102 6.88 -13.12 -10.42
CA ASP A 102 5.92 -12.30 -9.70
C ASP A 102 6.41 -12.02 -8.28
N VAL A 103 6.30 -10.75 -7.89
CA VAL A 103 6.54 -10.27 -6.53
C VAL A 103 5.25 -9.70 -6.00
N ASP A 104 4.73 -10.31 -4.94
CA ASP A 104 3.48 -9.95 -4.31
C ASP A 104 3.74 -9.19 -3.01
N VAL A 105 2.92 -8.18 -2.76
CA VAL A 105 2.83 -7.48 -1.48
C VAL A 105 1.43 -7.64 -0.93
N ALA A 106 1.33 -7.98 0.35
CA ALA A 106 0.05 -8.20 1.01
C ALA A 106 0.05 -7.68 2.45
N PHE A 107 -1.14 -7.45 2.99
CA PHE A 107 -1.38 -7.17 4.40
C PHE A 107 -1.86 -8.43 5.09
N LEU A 108 -1.13 -8.86 6.12
CA LEU A 108 -1.50 -9.96 7.00
C LEU A 108 -2.00 -9.38 8.32
N VAL A 109 -3.31 -9.48 8.58
CA VAL A 109 -3.92 -8.89 9.76
C VAL A 109 -3.68 -9.78 10.97
N ASN A 110 -3.20 -9.19 12.07
CA ASN A 110 -2.95 -9.90 13.32
C ASN A 110 -4.27 -10.45 13.90
N ASP A 111 -4.18 -11.55 14.62
CA ASP A 111 -5.26 -12.28 15.29
C ASP A 111 -6.27 -12.97 14.36
N SER A 112 -6.69 -12.33 13.27
CA SER A 112 -7.57 -12.97 12.28
C SER A 112 -6.80 -13.89 11.33
N ASN A 113 -5.51 -13.62 11.09
CA ASN A 113 -4.68 -14.25 10.07
C ASN A 113 -5.24 -14.10 8.63
N ASN A 114 -6.16 -13.17 8.43
CA ASN A 114 -6.63 -12.85 7.09
C ASN A 114 -5.53 -12.11 6.31
N THR A 115 -5.44 -12.43 5.03
CA THR A 115 -4.49 -11.80 4.11
C THR A 115 -5.27 -11.04 3.05
N TYR A 116 -4.84 -9.80 2.78
CA TYR A 116 -5.39 -8.93 1.75
C TYR A 116 -4.28 -8.51 0.81
N ASP A 117 -4.44 -8.80 -0.48
CA ASP A 117 -3.46 -8.41 -1.48
C ASP A 117 -3.37 -6.88 -1.56
N ALA A 118 -2.14 -6.37 -1.54
CA ALA A 118 -1.88 -4.94 -1.66
C ALA A 118 -1.45 -4.56 -3.09
N GLY A 119 -0.72 -5.43 -3.76
CA GLY A 119 -0.32 -5.25 -5.14
C GLY A 119 0.80 -6.20 -5.56
N HIS A 120 1.10 -6.18 -6.85
CA HIS A 120 2.12 -7.06 -7.43
C HIS A 120 2.94 -6.37 -8.54
N ALA A 121 4.13 -6.89 -8.80
CA ALA A 121 4.96 -6.55 -9.95
C ALA A 121 5.53 -7.81 -10.58
N MET A 122 5.65 -7.81 -11.92
CA MET A 122 6.29 -8.90 -12.66
C MET A 122 7.73 -8.52 -13.00
N ASN A 123 8.66 -9.43 -12.68
CA ASN A 123 10.09 -9.31 -13.03
C ASN A 123 10.66 -7.92 -12.73
N PRO A 124 10.62 -7.43 -11.48
CA PRO A 124 11.18 -6.12 -11.15
C PRO A 124 12.68 -6.09 -11.46
N THR A 125 13.14 -5.04 -12.13
CA THR A 125 14.53 -4.90 -12.57
C THR A 125 15.15 -3.58 -12.12
N GLY A 126 16.48 -3.51 -12.08
CA GLY A 126 17.20 -2.33 -11.66
C GLY A 126 17.06 -2.05 -10.18
N ALA A 127 17.50 -0.87 -9.73
CA ALA A 127 17.39 -0.47 -8.33
C ALA A 127 15.99 0.08 -7.96
N GLY A 128 15.14 0.35 -8.94
CA GLY A 128 13.82 0.95 -8.74
C GLY A 128 13.84 2.49 -8.76
N PRO A 129 12.72 3.17 -8.44
CA PRO A 129 11.45 2.56 -8.07
C PRO A 129 10.74 1.82 -9.22
N VAL A 130 10.32 0.60 -8.97
CA VAL A 130 9.46 -0.17 -9.87
C VAL A 130 8.00 0.02 -9.44
N THR A 131 7.14 0.46 -10.35
CA THR A 131 5.71 0.58 -10.08
C THR A 131 5.09 -0.81 -10.00
N MET A 132 4.38 -1.06 -8.92
CA MET A 132 3.56 -2.25 -8.72
C MET A 132 2.10 -1.93 -9.03
N SER A 133 1.34 -2.92 -9.48
CA SER A 133 -0.11 -2.78 -9.72
C SER A 133 -0.85 -2.94 -8.40
N PRO A 134 -1.51 -1.89 -7.85
CA PRO A 134 -2.29 -2.00 -6.64
C PRO A 134 -3.50 -2.93 -6.86
N SER A 135 -3.82 -3.74 -5.85
CA SER A 135 -4.97 -4.67 -5.88
C SER A 135 -5.82 -4.61 -4.60
N PHE A 136 -5.44 -3.75 -3.64
CA PHE A 136 -6.13 -3.64 -2.37
C PHE A 136 -7.53 -3.05 -2.53
N ASP A 137 -8.53 -3.79 -2.02
CA ASP A 137 -9.93 -3.35 -1.99
C ASP A 137 -10.42 -3.29 -0.53
N TRP A 138 -10.59 -2.08 -0.02
CA TRP A 138 -11.10 -1.85 1.33
C TRP A 138 -12.49 -2.45 1.55
N ALA A 139 -13.33 -2.54 0.52
CA ALA A 139 -14.67 -3.11 0.64
C ALA A 139 -14.63 -4.60 0.98
N MET A 140 -13.57 -5.30 0.57
CA MET A 140 -13.37 -6.72 0.84
C MET A 140 -12.79 -6.99 2.24
N VAL A 141 -12.29 -5.97 2.93
CA VAL A 141 -11.75 -6.11 4.30
C VAL A 141 -12.91 -6.24 5.29
N SER A 142 -12.86 -7.24 6.18
CA SER A 142 -13.90 -7.41 7.21
C SER A 142 -13.94 -6.20 8.17
N PRO A 143 -15.08 -5.85 8.78
CA PRO A 143 -15.19 -4.72 9.70
C PRO A 143 -14.20 -4.78 10.87
N ASP A 144 -13.97 -5.98 11.43
CA ASP A 144 -13.01 -6.18 12.52
C ASP A 144 -11.57 -5.96 12.04
N ASP A 145 -11.24 -6.42 10.84
CA ASP A 145 -9.90 -6.23 10.27
C ASP A 145 -9.64 -4.79 9.86
N ARG A 146 -10.68 -4.06 9.37
CA ARG A 146 -10.56 -2.61 9.16
C ARG A 146 -10.15 -1.90 10.44
N THR A 147 -10.81 -2.25 11.56
CA THR A 147 -10.46 -1.68 12.87
C THR A 147 -9.03 -2.01 13.27
N ARG A 148 -8.58 -3.26 13.05
CA ARG A 148 -7.19 -3.66 13.32
C ARG A 148 -6.20 -2.91 12.44
N MET A 149 -6.48 -2.79 11.15
CA MET A 149 -5.62 -2.06 10.22
C MET A 149 -5.51 -0.58 10.58
N LEU A 150 -6.61 0.09 10.93
CA LEU A 150 -6.59 1.48 11.40
C LEU A 150 -5.78 1.65 12.69
N ASN A 151 -5.74 0.63 13.54
CA ASN A 151 -4.95 0.61 14.77
C ASN A 151 -3.51 0.10 14.57
N GLY A 152 -3.08 -0.17 13.32
CA GLY A 152 -1.75 -0.67 13.03
C GLY A 152 -1.48 -2.09 13.53
N SER A 153 -2.50 -2.93 13.60
CA SER A 153 -2.38 -4.34 14.01
C SER A 153 -2.35 -5.27 12.82
N PHE A 154 -1.32 -5.13 11.99
CA PHE A 154 -1.11 -5.96 10.80
C PHE A 154 0.37 -5.98 10.42
N LYS A 155 0.72 -6.85 9.47
CA LYS A 155 2.06 -6.90 8.86
C LYS A 155 1.96 -6.58 7.39
N VAL A 156 2.98 -5.92 6.86
CA VAL A 156 3.24 -5.91 5.43
C VAL A 156 4.13 -7.10 5.12
N SER A 157 3.71 -7.91 4.16
CA SER A 157 4.49 -9.04 3.66
C SER A 157 4.87 -8.82 2.20
N LEU A 158 6.08 -9.22 1.84
CA LEU A 158 6.55 -9.30 0.46
C LEU A 158 6.96 -10.74 0.18
N ARG A 159 6.55 -11.27 -0.96
CA ARG A 159 6.89 -12.62 -1.39
C ARG A 159 7.21 -12.65 -2.89
N GLY A 160 8.27 -13.35 -3.25
CA GLY A 160 8.66 -13.59 -4.64
C GLY A 160 9.59 -14.79 -4.77
N SER A 161 9.80 -15.30 -5.98
CA SER A 161 10.83 -16.29 -6.23
C SER A 161 12.21 -15.66 -6.05
N ALA A 162 13.13 -16.36 -5.37
CA ALA A 162 14.50 -15.90 -5.26
C ALA A 162 15.19 -15.90 -6.64
N ALA A 163 15.95 -14.84 -6.93
CA ALA A 163 16.77 -14.79 -8.12
C ALA A 163 17.84 -15.89 -8.10
N ILE A 164 18.20 -16.39 -9.27
CA ILE A 164 19.22 -17.43 -9.42
C ILE A 164 20.53 -16.95 -8.79
N GLY A 165 21.04 -17.70 -7.82
CA GLY A 165 22.28 -17.39 -7.14
C GLY A 165 22.16 -16.43 -5.96
N PHE A 166 21.01 -15.81 -5.70
CA PHE A 166 20.81 -14.92 -4.55
C PHE A 166 21.20 -15.61 -3.23
N GLN A 167 20.71 -16.84 -3.00
CA GLN A 167 20.99 -17.62 -1.78
C GLN A 167 22.49 -17.81 -1.50
N SER A 168 23.33 -17.81 -2.53
CA SER A 168 24.78 -18.02 -2.40
C SER A 168 25.61 -16.74 -2.32
N LYS A 169 24.99 -15.56 -2.41
CA LYS A 169 25.70 -14.27 -2.49
C LYS A 169 26.19 -13.72 -1.15
N ALA A 170 25.79 -14.29 -0.02
CA ALA A 170 25.98 -13.67 1.31
C ALA A 170 25.51 -12.19 1.32
N ALA A 171 24.33 -11.94 0.78
CA ALA A 171 23.78 -10.60 0.55
C ALA A 171 22.65 -10.30 1.55
N ASP A 172 22.55 -9.01 1.92
CA ASP A 172 21.44 -8.43 2.67
C ASP A 172 20.78 -7.37 1.78
N ALA A 173 19.52 -7.61 1.36
CA ALA A 173 18.75 -6.68 0.55
C ALA A 173 17.76 -5.91 1.42
N SER A 174 17.82 -4.59 1.37
CA SER A 174 16.78 -3.70 1.90
C SER A 174 15.76 -3.48 0.79
N LEU A 175 14.55 -3.99 0.95
CA LEU A 175 13.44 -3.86 -0.01
C LEU A 175 12.47 -2.79 0.53
N GLU A 176 12.45 -1.63 -0.09
CA GLU A 176 11.59 -0.52 0.32
C GLU A 176 10.30 -0.54 -0.51
N THR A 177 9.18 -0.85 0.15
CA THR A 177 7.84 -0.68 -0.44
C THR A 177 7.29 0.68 -0.03
N THR A 178 6.92 1.51 -1.00
CA THR A 178 6.28 2.80 -0.73
C THR A 178 4.86 2.78 -1.24
N PHE A 179 3.92 2.92 -0.31
CA PHE A 179 2.50 3.05 -0.57
C PHE A 179 2.11 4.52 -0.58
N THR A 180 1.38 4.99 -1.56
CA THR A 180 0.63 6.23 -1.46
C THR A 180 -0.78 5.86 -1.01
N PHE A 181 -1.05 6.07 0.26
CA PHE A 181 -2.39 5.85 0.83
C PHE A 181 -3.24 7.11 0.71
N THR A 182 -4.52 6.92 0.40
CA THR A 182 -5.54 7.95 0.53
C THR A 182 -6.60 7.52 1.53
N ALA A 183 -6.82 8.35 2.53
CA ALA A 183 -7.82 8.20 3.57
C ALA A 183 -9.01 9.13 3.30
N PHE A 184 -10.22 8.64 3.50
CA PHE A 184 -11.48 9.35 3.23
C PHE A 184 -12.30 9.53 4.50
N GLU A 185 -12.99 10.67 4.60
CA GLU A 185 -14.09 10.93 5.52
C GLU A 185 -15.42 10.57 4.80
N GLU A 186 -16.38 9.92 5.50
CA GLU A 186 -17.74 9.70 4.99
C GLU A 186 -18.59 10.96 5.13
#